data_fc7e2f06b8b6b7a2bef8b05483592e44
#
_entry.id   fc7e2f06b8b6b7a2bef8b05483592e44
#
_cell.length_a   1.000
_cell.length_b   1.000
_cell.length_c   1.000
_cell.angle_alpha   90.00
_cell.angle_beta   90.00
_cell.angle_gamma   90.00
#
_symmetry.space_group_name_H-M   'P 1'
#
loop_
_entity.id
_entity.type
_entity.pdbx_description
1 polymer ?
#
loop_
_entity_poly.entity_id
_entity_poly.type
_entity_poly.pdbx_seq_one_letter_code
_entity_poly.pdbx_strand_id
1 'polypeptide(L)'
;MGITFTPTTDERRRFLLGLVAGLGALASPLAKASDIFISDTHSHVALRMGPATCMRCELSDSGVSLISWALVSDGPFLQRQPSGEIKVNFKPSVEQLREAYQRMLSGMQRRIRGENLLLVRSAEDVELALKGQLHIVLSTEGAHFLGGDLSYLDVVFDQGVRQIGLGHFLEGDLLDIRTEMPKIGGLSVLGREVILRCNQLGVVIDLAHATDQAVAQALEVSKQPMLWSHSAISRQMTDWRSRNNHIMSVSLANAKVLAQRGGLIGMWPSRFNFKDSRAYVAALGEAVAELGEDHVAFGTDMQGLAPAHTMMEAYSGMREVVNLMLSRNIPETTVRKVAGENYARLLKTVMQGRTL
;
A
#
# COMPACT_ATOMS: atom_id res chain seq x y z
N MET A 1 30.82 11.20 25.44
CA MET A 1 29.81 12.06 26.10
C MET A 1 28.68 12.21 25.10
N GLY A 2 27.64 11.41 25.28
CA GLY A 2 26.46 11.45 24.42
C GLY A 2 25.42 12.39 25.02
N ILE A 3 24.96 13.36 24.26
CA ILE A 3 23.86 14.24 24.65
C ILE A 3 22.60 13.64 24.04
N THR A 4 21.79 13.01 24.90
CA THR A 4 20.46 12.54 24.57
C THR A 4 19.49 13.72 24.74
N PHE A 5 18.95 14.22 23.62
CA PHE A 5 17.85 15.18 23.64
C PHE A 5 16.52 14.40 23.77
N THR A 6 15.93 14.42 24.94
CA THR A 6 14.51 14.04 25.16
C THR A 6 13.67 15.28 25.17
N PRO A 7 12.72 15.48 24.24
CA PRO A 7 11.80 16.60 24.30
C PRO A 7 10.85 16.43 25.50
N THR A 8 10.73 17.50 26.31
CA THR A 8 9.89 17.52 27.51
C THR A 8 8.41 17.53 27.15
N THR A 9 7.59 17.04 28.06
CA THR A 9 6.11 16.99 27.94
C THR A 9 5.49 18.36 27.67
N ASP A 10 6.18 19.45 27.93
CA ASP A 10 5.71 20.82 27.76
C ASP A 10 5.86 21.30 26.29
N GLU A 11 6.86 20.85 25.55
CA GLU A 11 6.99 21.17 24.12
C GLU A 11 5.92 20.46 23.28
N ARG A 12 5.52 19.24 23.67
CA ARG A 12 4.39 18.52 23.05
C ARG A 12 3.05 19.21 23.29
N ARG A 13 2.87 19.85 24.46
CA ARG A 13 1.66 20.63 24.80
C ARG A 13 1.59 21.96 24.06
N ARG A 14 2.71 22.60 23.78
CA ARG A 14 2.77 23.88 23.05
C ARG A 14 2.48 23.70 21.57
N PHE A 15 2.85 22.57 20.97
CA PHE A 15 2.46 22.26 19.58
C PHE A 15 0.94 22.04 19.44
N LEU A 16 0.27 21.56 20.49
CA LEU A 16 -1.19 21.38 20.53
C LEU A 16 -1.97 22.64 20.93
N LEU A 17 -1.31 23.64 21.50
CA LEU A 17 -1.94 24.87 22.01
C LEU A 17 -1.55 26.15 21.25
N GLY A 18 -0.63 26.07 20.28
CA GLY A 18 -0.12 27.20 19.51
C GLY A 18 -1.04 27.71 18.38
N LEU A 19 -2.29 27.27 18.28
CA LEU A 19 -3.23 27.61 17.20
C LEU A 19 -4.44 28.44 17.66
N VAL A 20 -4.24 29.32 18.63
CA VAL A 20 -5.26 30.33 18.94
C VAL A 20 -4.58 31.67 19.18
N ALA A 21 -4.28 32.42 18.14
CA ALA A 21 -4.35 33.87 18.03
C ALA A 21 -3.76 34.33 16.69
N GLY A 22 -4.62 34.75 15.76
CA GLY A 22 -4.20 35.39 14.49
C GLY A 22 -5.35 35.60 13.54
N LEU A 23 -6.20 36.61 13.83
CA LEU A 23 -6.87 37.52 12.90
C LEU A 23 -7.22 37.06 11.48
N GLY A 24 -8.54 36.94 11.19
CA GLY A 24 -9.12 37.49 9.96
C GLY A 24 -8.70 36.81 8.65
N ALA A 25 -8.57 35.49 8.60
CA ALA A 25 -8.63 34.78 7.33
C ALA A 25 -10.10 34.68 6.91
N LEU A 26 -10.43 35.23 5.75
CA LEU A 26 -11.66 34.92 5.03
C LEU A 26 -11.80 33.40 5.05
N ALA A 27 -12.82 32.89 5.74
CA ALA A 27 -13.07 31.45 5.79
C ALA A 27 -13.34 31.00 4.36
N SER A 28 -12.32 30.44 3.70
CA SER A 28 -12.52 29.67 2.49
C SER A 28 -13.58 28.61 2.83
N PRO A 29 -14.59 28.41 1.99
CA PRO A 29 -15.58 27.37 2.26
C PRO A 29 -14.81 26.06 2.50
N LEU A 30 -15.06 25.43 3.66
CA LEU A 30 -14.48 24.13 3.99
C LEU A 30 -14.72 23.21 2.78
N ALA A 31 -13.64 22.68 2.21
CA ALA A 31 -13.77 21.73 1.11
C ALA A 31 -14.72 20.61 1.52
N LYS A 32 -15.64 20.29 0.64
CA LYS A 32 -16.48 19.12 0.84
C LYS A 32 -15.59 17.89 0.58
N ALA A 33 -15.74 16.85 1.38
CA ALA A 33 -15.01 15.60 1.12
C ALA A 33 -15.25 15.06 -0.30
N SER A 34 -16.39 15.42 -0.93
CA SER A 34 -16.67 15.10 -2.35
C SER A 34 -15.63 15.64 -3.33
N ASP A 35 -14.92 16.71 -2.98
CA ASP A 35 -13.98 17.40 -3.86
C ASP A 35 -12.54 16.91 -3.66
N ILE A 36 -12.36 15.95 -2.73
CA ILE A 36 -11.05 15.35 -2.43
C ILE A 36 -10.88 14.08 -3.24
N PHE A 37 -9.79 14.05 -4.03
CA PHE A 37 -9.32 12.86 -4.73
C PHE A 37 -8.97 11.75 -3.74
N ILE A 38 -9.48 10.53 -3.98
CA ILE A 38 -9.21 9.36 -3.15
C ILE A 38 -8.52 8.29 -3.98
N SER A 39 -7.45 7.75 -3.41
CA SER A 39 -6.74 6.60 -3.95
C SER A 39 -6.48 5.53 -2.89
N ASP A 40 -6.30 4.29 -3.34
CA ASP A 40 -5.98 3.14 -2.51
C ASP A 40 -4.71 2.45 -3.01
N THR A 41 -3.71 2.33 -2.16
CA THR A 41 -2.40 1.74 -2.52
C THR A 41 -2.44 0.22 -2.62
N HIS A 42 -3.49 -0.44 -2.10
CA HIS A 42 -3.63 -1.90 -2.14
C HIS A 42 -5.07 -2.34 -1.90
N SER A 43 -5.58 -3.17 -2.79
CA SER A 43 -6.94 -3.70 -2.71
C SER A 43 -7.09 -5.00 -3.49
N HIS A 44 -7.96 -5.88 -3.00
CA HIS A 44 -8.45 -7.07 -3.69
C HIS A 44 -9.88 -6.87 -4.21
N VAL A 45 -10.17 -5.67 -4.70
CA VAL A 45 -11.48 -5.34 -5.25
C VAL A 45 -11.97 -6.43 -6.21
N ALA A 46 -13.25 -6.77 -6.12
CA ALA A 46 -13.88 -7.87 -6.85
C ALA A 46 -13.53 -9.31 -6.39
N LEU A 47 -12.68 -9.50 -5.37
CA LEU A 47 -12.44 -10.86 -4.86
C LEU A 47 -13.73 -11.53 -4.34
N ARG A 48 -14.61 -10.74 -3.71
CA ARG A 48 -15.90 -11.19 -3.18
C ARG A 48 -17.10 -10.64 -3.95
N MET A 49 -16.86 -9.88 -5.01
CA MET A 49 -17.93 -9.38 -5.88
C MET A 49 -18.39 -10.49 -6.82
N GLY A 50 -19.69 -10.73 -6.85
CA GLY A 50 -20.28 -11.59 -7.87
C GLY A 50 -20.09 -11.01 -9.28
N PRO A 51 -20.23 -11.84 -10.32
CA PRO A 51 -20.04 -11.39 -11.71
C PRO A 51 -21.05 -10.30 -12.14
N ALA A 52 -22.20 -10.21 -11.46
CA ALA A 52 -23.23 -9.20 -11.72
C ALA A 52 -23.02 -7.86 -10.95
N THR A 53 -22.06 -7.81 -10.02
CA THR A 53 -21.80 -6.58 -9.26
C THR A 53 -20.94 -5.63 -10.08
N CYS A 54 -21.39 -4.37 -10.23
CA CYS A 54 -20.68 -3.33 -10.96
C CYS A 54 -19.55 -2.75 -10.10
N MET A 55 -18.31 -3.15 -10.36
CA MET A 55 -17.12 -2.61 -9.66
C MET A 55 -16.92 -1.12 -9.98
N ARG A 56 -17.10 -0.72 -11.24
CA ARG A 56 -17.04 0.69 -11.66
C ARG A 56 -18.02 1.54 -10.85
N CYS A 57 -19.27 1.05 -10.67
CA CYS A 57 -20.30 1.78 -9.94
C CYS A 57 -19.89 1.99 -8.48
N GLU A 58 -19.46 0.93 -7.79
CA GLU A 58 -19.04 1.02 -6.39
C GLU A 58 -17.90 2.01 -6.18
N LEU A 59 -16.85 1.95 -7.03
CA LEU A 59 -15.72 2.87 -6.94
C LEU A 59 -16.12 4.31 -7.25
N SER A 60 -16.90 4.54 -8.30
CA SER A 60 -17.37 5.87 -8.70
C SER A 60 -18.29 6.49 -7.64
N ASP A 61 -19.26 5.73 -7.13
CA ASP A 61 -20.19 6.17 -6.09
C ASP A 61 -19.49 6.53 -4.79
N SER A 62 -18.37 5.85 -4.51
CA SER A 62 -17.51 6.13 -3.35
C SER A 62 -16.55 7.30 -3.59
N GLY A 63 -16.43 7.79 -4.84
CA GLY A 63 -15.52 8.87 -5.23
C GLY A 63 -14.05 8.46 -5.21
N VAL A 64 -13.77 7.17 -5.35
CA VAL A 64 -12.40 6.64 -5.53
C VAL A 64 -12.06 6.71 -7.01
N SER A 65 -10.95 7.34 -7.35
CA SER A 65 -10.53 7.55 -8.75
C SER A 65 -9.23 6.85 -9.12
N LEU A 66 -8.50 6.32 -8.13
CA LEU A 66 -7.28 5.56 -8.38
C LEU A 66 -7.18 4.42 -7.38
N ILE A 67 -7.02 3.20 -7.87
CA ILE A 67 -6.94 2.02 -7.01
C ILE A 67 -5.87 1.05 -7.52
N SER A 68 -5.04 0.55 -6.62
CA SER A 68 -4.17 -0.60 -6.87
C SER A 68 -4.99 -1.88 -6.71
N TRP A 69 -5.22 -2.59 -7.79
CA TRP A 69 -5.88 -3.89 -7.77
C TRP A 69 -4.84 -5.00 -7.77
N ALA A 70 -4.67 -5.62 -6.60
CA ALA A 70 -3.64 -6.61 -6.35
C ALA A 70 -4.09 -8.03 -6.77
N LEU A 71 -3.21 -8.69 -7.52
CA LEU A 71 -3.29 -10.10 -7.89
C LEU A 71 -2.46 -10.89 -6.89
N VAL A 72 -3.11 -11.81 -6.15
CA VAL A 72 -2.44 -12.65 -5.13
C VAL A 72 -1.88 -13.89 -5.80
N SER A 73 -0.61 -13.84 -6.21
CA SER A 73 -0.02 -14.88 -7.06
C SER A 73 0.08 -16.25 -6.39
N ASP A 74 0.21 -16.30 -5.07
CA ASP A 74 0.27 -17.53 -4.27
C ASP A 74 -1.09 -17.93 -3.67
N GLY A 75 -2.12 -17.10 -3.82
CA GLY A 75 -3.46 -17.31 -3.24
C GLY A 75 -4.04 -18.70 -3.44
N PRO A 76 -3.97 -19.32 -4.64
CA PRO A 76 -4.48 -20.68 -4.89
C PRO A 76 -3.79 -21.78 -4.08
N PHE A 77 -2.61 -21.51 -3.51
CA PHE A 77 -1.80 -22.47 -2.76
C PHE A 77 -1.89 -22.25 -1.24
N LEU A 78 -2.68 -21.26 -0.82
CA LEU A 78 -2.89 -20.90 0.59
C LEU A 78 -4.18 -21.50 1.11
N GLN A 79 -4.18 -21.89 2.38
CA GLN A 79 -5.35 -22.32 3.11
C GLN A 79 -5.47 -21.58 4.43
N ARG A 80 -6.64 -20.95 4.64
CA ARG A 80 -6.97 -20.38 5.95
C ARG A 80 -7.43 -21.48 6.88
N GLN A 81 -6.74 -21.65 8.00
CA GLN A 81 -7.10 -22.58 9.07
C GLN A 81 -8.29 -22.05 9.90
N PRO A 82 -9.01 -22.91 10.64
CA PRO A 82 -10.06 -22.46 11.56
C PRO A 82 -9.58 -21.46 12.63
N SER A 83 -8.30 -21.50 12.98
CA SER A 83 -7.65 -20.52 13.86
C SER A 83 -7.49 -19.11 13.25
N GLY A 84 -7.73 -18.98 11.94
CA GLY A 84 -7.44 -17.76 11.17
C GLY A 84 -6.03 -17.70 10.59
N GLU A 85 -5.14 -18.59 11.01
CA GLU A 85 -3.78 -18.71 10.46
C GLU A 85 -3.84 -19.10 8.97
N ILE A 86 -2.97 -18.52 8.16
CA ILE A 86 -2.80 -18.90 6.76
C ILE A 86 -1.61 -19.86 6.65
N LYS A 87 -1.84 -20.99 6.00
CA LYS A 87 -0.81 -22.01 5.75
C LYS A 87 -0.67 -22.28 4.26
N VAL A 88 0.55 -22.58 3.85
CA VAL A 88 0.84 -23.08 2.51
C VAL A 88 0.50 -24.57 2.47
N ASN A 89 -0.37 -25.00 1.55
CA ASN A 89 -0.80 -26.40 1.41
C ASN A 89 0.32 -27.29 0.89
N PHE A 90 1.06 -26.78 -0.10
CA PHE A 90 2.23 -27.43 -0.70
C PHE A 90 3.07 -26.39 -1.44
N LYS A 91 4.35 -26.65 -1.63
CA LYS A 91 5.22 -25.77 -2.41
C LYS A 91 4.92 -25.97 -3.90
N PRO A 92 4.35 -24.99 -4.60
CA PRO A 92 4.05 -25.11 -6.03
C PRO A 92 5.32 -25.03 -6.88
N SER A 93 5.25 -25.59 -8.10
CA SER A 93 6.29 -25.38 -9.12
C SER A 93 6.16 -23.97 -9.71
N VAL A 94 7.21 -23.51 -10.40
CA VAL A 94 7.19 -22.21 -11.12
C VAL A 94 6.09 -22.19 -12.17
N GLU A 95 5.89 -23.31 -12.89
CA GLU A 95 4.83 -23.44 -13.90
C GLU A 95 3.45 -23.26 -13.27
N GLN A 96 3.19 -23.90 -12.13
CA GLN A 96 1.92 -23.75 -11.40
C GLN A 96 1.68 -22.30 -10.94
N LEU A 97 2.72 -21.63 -10.46
CA LEU A 97 2.65 -20.21 -10.07
C LEU A 97 2.37 -19.30 -11.27
N ARG A 98 3.05 -19.52 -12.41
CA ARG A 98 2.81 -18.80 -13.66
C ARG A 98 1.41 -19.04 -14.22
N GLU A 99 0.94 -20.28 -14.21
CA GLU A 99 -0.44 -20.61 -14.61
C GLU A 99 -1.48 -19.92 -13.70
N ALA A 100 -1.27 -19.93 -12.39
CA ALA A 100 -2.14 -19.25 -11.44
C ALA A 100 -2.17 -17.74 -11.71
N TYR A 101 -1.00 -17.12 -11.87
CA TYR A 101 -0.85 -15.71 -12.24
C TYR A 101 -1.62 -15.40 -13.53
N GLN A 102 -1.40 -16.16 -14.60
CA GLN A 102 -2.05 -15.92 -15.90
C GLN A 102 -3.57 -16.10 -15.86
N ARG A 103 -4.09 -17.09 -15.13
CA ARG A 103 -5.53 -17.29 -14.95
C ARG A 103 -6.16 -16.10 -14.24
N MET A 104 -5.54 -15.62 -13.17
CA MET A 104 -6.06 -14.50 -12.39
C MET A 104 -5.99 -13.19 -13.19
N LEU A 105 -4.86 -12.92 -13.85
CA LEU A 105 -4.69 -11.74 -14.71
C LEU A 105 -5.74 -11.74 -15.83
N SER A 106 -5.97 -12.88 -16.47
CA SER A 106 -7.00 -13.01 -17.52
C SER A 106 -8.40 -12.72 -16.98
N GLY A 107 -8.70 -13.13 -15.74
CA GLY A 107 -9.94 -12.78 -15.04
C GLY A 107 -10.08 -11.28 -14.82
N MET A 108 -9.06 -10.63 -14.30
CA MET A 108 -9.01 -9.19 -14.08
C MET A 108 -9.18 -8.43 -15.40
N GLN A 109 -8.45 -8.81 -16.44
CA GLN A 109 -8.53 -8.19 -17.77
C GLN A 109 -9.92 -8.31 -18.41
N ARG A 110 -10.59 -9.46 -18.24
CA ARG A 110 -11.98 -9.61 -18.72
C ARG A 110 -12.91 -8.63 -18.02
N ARG A 111 -12.77 -8.47 -16.70
CA ARG A 111 -13.59 -7.53 -15.94
C ARG A 111 -13.29 -6.08 -16.31
N ILE A 112 -12.00 -5.73 -16.43
CA ILE A 112 -11.57 -4.41 -16.88
C ILE A 112 -12.21 -4.04 -18.22
N ARG A 113 -12.17 -4.96 -19.21
CA ARG A 113 -12.82 -4.73 -20.50
C ARG A 113 -14.34 -4.68 -20.40
N GLY A 114 -14.95 -5.60 -19.65
CA GLY A 114 -16.41 -5.69 -19.51
C GLY A 114 -17.05 -4.45 -18.86
N GLU A 115 -16.31 -3.80 -17.96
CA GLU A 115 -16.77 -2.60 -17.27
C GLU A 115 -16.14 -1.29 -17.81
N ASN A 116 -15.39 -1.35 -18.92
CA ASN A 116 -14.67 -0.21 -19.52
C ASN A 116 -13.81 0.54 -18.48
N LEU A 117 -13.11 -0.18 -17.61
CA LEU A 117 -12.17 0.40 -16.66
C LEU A 117 -10.87 0.79 -17.37
N LEU A 118 -10.27 1.88 -16.95
CA LEU A 118 -9.01 2.38 -17.51
C LEU A 118 -7.84 1.90 -16.68
N LEU A 119 -6.74 1.54 -17.34
CA LEU A 119 -5.51 1.12 -16.69
C LEU A 119 -4.51 2.27 -16.63
N VAL A 120 -3.80 2.37 -15.52
CA VAL A 120 -2.59 3.17 -15.42
C VAL A 120 -1.46 2.46 -16.16
N ARG A 121 -0.99 3.05 -17.24
CA ARG A 121 0.17 2.59 -18.02
C ARG A 121 1.29 3.62 -18.09
N SER A 122 0.94 4.89 -17.85
CA SER A 122 1.85 6.04 -17.93
C SER A 122 1.54 7.07 -16.83
N ALA A 123 2.41 8.05 -16.65
CA ALA A 123 2.21 9.17 -15.73
C ALA A 123 0.99 10.04 -16.12
N GLU A 124 0.67 10.12 -17.41
CA GLU A 124 -0.48 10.85 -17.95
C GLU A 124 -1.81 10.23 -17.49
N ASP A 125 -1.89 8.89 -17.38
CA ASP A 125 -3.07 8.20 -16.86
C ASP A 125 -3.32 8.56 -15.39
N VAL A 126 -2.23 8.73 -14.61
CA VAL A 126 -2.33 9.18 -13.22
C VAL A 126 -2.83 10.63 -13.14
N GLU A 127 -2.43 11.50 -14.08
CA GLU A 127 -2.96 12.86 -14.17
C GLU A 127 -4.47 12.87 -14.50
N LEU A 128 -4.95 11.94 -15.32
CA LEU A 128 -6.37 11.78 -15.60
C LEU A 128 -7.13 11.29 -14.36
N ALA A 129 -6.52 10.38 -13.58
CA ALA A 129 -7.10 9.93 -12.31
C ALA A 129 -7.23 11.08 -11.30
N LEU A 130 -6.22 11.95 -11.19
CA LEU A 130 -6.26 13.16 -10.35
C LEU A 130 -7.38 14.12 -10.74
N LYS A 131 -7.82 14.08 -12.01
CA LYS A 131 -8.98 14.85 -12.52
C LYS A 131 -10.33 14.13 -12.33
N GLY A 132 -10.34 13.02 -11.56
CA GLY A 132 -11.54 12.26 -11.23
C GLY A 132 -11.91 11.13 -12.21
N GLN A 133 -11.07 10.85 -13.22
CA GLN A 133 -11.29 9.72 -14.11
C GLN A 133 -10.81 8.43 -13.45
N LEU A 134 -11.70 7.46 -13.23
CA LEU A 134 -11.36 6.21 -12.57
C LEU A 134 -10.31 5.40 -13.34
N HIS A 135 -9.17 5.16 -12.69
CA HIS A 135 -8.08 4.33 -13.20
C HIS A 135 -7.68 3.23 -12.23
N ILE A 136 -7.27 2.10 -12.78
CA ILE A 136 -6.80 0.91 -12.07
C ILE A 136 -5.29 0.77 -12.28
N VAL A 137 -4.55 0.67 -11.20
CA VAL A 137 -3.15 0.20 -11.21
C VAL A 137 -3.19 -1.32 -11.07
N LEU A 138 -2.80 -2.06 -12.11
CA LEU A 138 -2.59 -3.50 -11.95
C LEU A 138 -1.36 -3.72 -11.09
N SER A 139 -1.55 -4.48 -10.02
CA SER A 139 -0.49 -4.83 -9.08
C SER A 139 -0.45 -6.32 -8.79
N THR A 140 0.65 -6.78 -8.20
CA THR A 140 0.77 -8.14 -7.68
C THR A 140 1.11 -8.11 -6.20
N GLU A 141 0.58 -9.07 -5.47
CA GLU A 141 0.98 -9.38 -4.11
C GLU A 141 1.73 -10.71 -4.14
N GLY A 142 3.05 -10.63 -3.90
CA GLY A 142 3.99 -11.70 -4.20
C GLY A 142 4.42 -11.75 -5.68
N ALA A 143 5.69 -12.07 -5.91
CA ALA A 143 6.31 -12.17 -7.24
C ALA A 143 6.87 -13.58 -7.51
N HIS A 144 6.30 -14.59 -6.88
CA HIS A 144 6.75 -16.00 -6.97
C HIS A 144 6.71 -16.58 -8.39
N PHE A 145 5.78 -16.07 -9.24
CA PHE A 145 5.64 -16.44 -10.63
C PHE A 145 6.86 -16.07 -11.50
N LEU A 146 7.76 -15.21 -11.01
CA LEU A 146 9.03 -14.92 -11.70
C LEU A 146 9.91 -16.18 -11.77
N GLY A 147 9.94 -16.97 -10.68
CA GLY A 147 10.64 -18.25 -10.66
C GLY A 147 12.12 -18.17 -11.03
N GLY A 148 12.80 -17.08 -10.63
CA GLY A 148 14.20 -16.84 -10.97
C GLY A 148 14.45 -16.25 -12.35
N ASP A 149 13.43 -16.08 -13.16
CA ASP A 149 13.53 -15.55 -14.52
C ASP A 149 13.26 -14.02 -14.53
N LEU A 150 14.33 -13.25 -14.54
CA LEU A 150 14.25 -11.78 -14.53
C LEU A 150 13.57 -11.23 -15.81
N SER A 151 13.70 -11.93 -16.96
CA SER A 151 13.07 -11.50 -18.21
C SER A 151 11.55 -11.54 -18.16
N TYR A 152 10.97 -12.34 -17.26
CA TYR A 152 9.52 -12.39 -17.07
C TYR A 152 8.94 -11.08 -16.50
N LEU A 153 9.76 -10.20 -15.91
CA LEU A 153 9.34 -8.85 -15.51
C LEU A 153 8.92 -7.99 -16.71
N ASP A 154 9.58 -8.14 -17.86
CA ASP A 154 9.22 -7.42 -19.09
C ASP A 154 7.84 -7.88 -19.59
N VAL A 155 7.57 -9.18 -19.54
CA VAL A 155 6.25 -9.74 -19.87
C VAL A 155 5.16 -9.18 -18.95
N VAL A 156 5.43 -9.11 -17.65
CA VAL A 156 4.50 -8.61 -16.63
C VAL A 156 4.25 -7.10 -16.83
N PHE A 157 5.29 -6.35 -17.15
CA PHE A 157 5.19 -4.92 -17.48
C PHE A 157 4.34 -4.67 -18.72
N ASP A 158 4.56 -5.44 -19.81
CA ASP A 158 3.80 -5.34 -21.06
C ASP A 158 2.32 -5.71 -20.85
N GLN A 159 2.03 -6.64 -19.94
CA GLN A 159 0.67 -6.97 -19.50
C GLN A 159 -0.03 -5.84 -18.73
N GLY A 160 0.70 -4.81 -18.36
CA GLY A 160 0.17 -3.59 -17.73
C GLY A 160 0.36 -3.48 -16.24
N VAL A 161 1.09 -4.39 -15.59
CA VAL A 161 1.42 -4.27 -14.16
C VAL A 161 2.35 -3.08 -13.94
N ARG A 162 2.05 -2.27 -12.91
CA ARG A 162 2.81 -1.06 -12.56
C ARG A 162 3.19 -1.00 -11.09
N GLN A 163 2.80 -2.01 -10.31
CA GLN A 163 3.22 -2.18 -8.91
C GLN A 163 3.43 -3.67 -8.63
N ILE A 164 4.55 -4.03 -8.00
CA ILE A 164 4.92 -5.43 -7.71
C ILE A 164 5.26 -5.56 -6.23
N GLY A 165 4.49 -6.38 -5.49
CA GLY A 165 4.84 -6.89 -4.18
C GLY A 165 5.87 -8.01 -4.30
N LEU A 166 6.98 -7.91 -3.57
CA LEU A 166 8.07 -8.88 -3.66
C LEU A 166 7.79 -10.19 -2.91
N GLY A 167 7.00 -10.15 -1.84
CA GLY A 167 6.62 -11.30 -1.03
C GLY A 167 5.15 -11.29 -0.65
N HIS A 168 4.65 -12.42 -0.10
CA HIS A 168 3.33 -12.55 0.50
C HIS A 168 3.37 -13.62 1.61
N PHE A 169 2.60 -14.71 1.53
CA PHE A 169 2.60 -15.80 2.51
C PHE A 169 3.42 -17.01 2.08
N LEU A 170 3.64 -17.21 0.78
CA LEU A 170 4.53 -18.25 0.29
C LEU A 170 5.98 -17.80 0.40
N GLU A 171 6.85 -18.62 0.99
CA GLU A 171 8.29 -18.41 0.93
C GLU A 171 8.77 -18.38 -0.53
N GLY A 172 9.57 -17.39 -0.88
CA GLY A 172 10.12 -17.20 -2.21
C GLY A 172 11.63 -17.03 -2.21
N ASP A 173 12.19 -16.76 -3.37
CA ASP A 173 13.63 -16.64 -3.58
C ASP A 173 14.10 -15.17 -3.58
N LEU A 174 13.19 -14.20 -3.40
CA LEU A 174 13.51 -12.78 -3.50
C LEU A 174 13.91 -12.17 -2.16
N LEU A 175 13.16 -12.48 -1.10
CA LEU A 175 13.35 -11.93 0.23
C LEU A 175 12.71 -12.80 1.32
N ASP A 176 13.13 -12.57 2.56
CA ASP A 176 12.47 -13.16 3.72
C ASP A 176 11.17 -12.42 4.04
N ILE A 177 10.11 -13.19 4.29
CA ILE A 177 8.78 -12.70 4.66
C ILE A 177 8.55 -12.81 6.16
N ARG A 178 7.64 -11.95 6.70
CA ARG A 178 7.39 -11.85 8.14
C ARG A 178 6.71 -13.06 8.76
N THR A 179 5.98 -13.81 7.95
CA THR A 179 5.19 -14.96 8.40
C THR A 179 6.00 -16.24 8.58
N GLU A 180 7.24 -16.25 8.07
CA GLU A 180 8.10 -17.42 8.07
C GLU A 180 9.46 -17.13 8.73
N MET A 181 10.15 -18.19 9.14
CA MET A 181 11.50 -18.07 9.67
C MET A 181 12.46 -17.63 8.55
N PRO A 182 13.25 -16.55 8.75
CA PRO A 182 14.19 -16.09 7.74
C PRO A 182 15.16 -17.18 7.29
N LYS A 183 15.35 -17.31 5.99
CA LYS A 183 16.26 -18.29 5.36
C LYS A 183 17.32 -17.65 4.47
N ILE A 184 17.03 -16.45 3.95
CA ILE A 184 17.86 -15.72 2.98
C ILE A 184 18.78 -14.74 3.70
N GLY A 185 18.37 -14.24 4.87
CA GLY A 185 19.04 -13.16 5.58
C GLY A 185 18.64 -11.78 5.06
N GLY A 186 17.38 -11.63 4.73
CA GLY A 186 16.73 -10.41 4.25
C GLY A 186 16.42 -10.44 2.76
N LEU A 187 17.18 -9.71 1.93
CA LEU A 187 17.03 -9.61 0.49
C LEU A 187 18.06 -10.46 -0.25
N SER A 188 17.64 -11.32 -1.16
CA SER A 188 18.54 -12.15 -1.97
C SER A 188 19.25 -11.34 -3.08
N VAL A 189 20.23 -11.97 -3.74
CA VAL A 189 20.85 -11.43 -4.96
C VAL A 189 19.80 -11.23 -6.05
N LEU A 190 18.94 -12.23 -6.27
CA LEU A 190 17.84 -12.14 -7.24
C LEU A 190 16.86 -11.02 -6.89
N GLY A 191 16.50 -10.86 -5.60
CA GLY A 191 15.66 -9.75 -5.14
C GLY A 191 16.25 -8.39 -5.46
N ARG A 192 17.59 -8.23 -5.35
CA ARG A 192 18.30 -7.00 -5.76
C ARG A 192 18.17 -6.74 -7.26
N GLU A 193 18.33 -7.76 -8.07
CA GLU A 193 18.21 -7.66 -9.54
C GLU A 193 16.77 -7.31 -9.96
N VAL A 194 15.77 -7.91 -9.32
CA VAL A 194 14.35 -7.58 -9.52
C VAL A 194 14.09 -6.11 -9.18
N ILE A 195 14.60 -5.60 -8.05
CA ILE A 195 14.47 -4.19 -7.66
C ILE A 195 15.07 -3.27 -8.73
N LEU A 196 16.28 -3.56 -9.17
CA LEU A 196 16.95 -2.75 -10.19
C LEU A 196 16.21 -2.79 -11.53
N ARG A 197 15.69 -3.95 -11.94
CA ARG A 197 14.89 -4.06 -13.16
C ARG A 197 13.56 -3.31 -13.05
N CYS A 198 12.86 -3.40 -11.93
CA CYS A 198 11.66 -2.60 -11.67
C CYS A 198 11.93 -1.09 -11.75
N ASN A 199 13.07 -0.63 -11.19
CA ASN A 199 13.47 0.77 -11.31
C ASN A 199 13.66 1.19 -12.77
N GLN A 200 14.30 0.36 -13.61
CA GLN A 200 14.47 0.62 -15.05
C GLN A 200 13.12 0.68 -15.79
N LEU A 201 12.21 -0.21 -15.47
CA LEU A 201 10.89 -0.30 -16.09
C LEU A 201 9.92 0.81 -15.62
N GLY A 202 10.22 1.49 -14.52
CA GLY A 202 9.29 2.44 -13.89
C GLY A 202 8.12 1.74 -13.20
N VAL A 203 8.39 0.60 -12.55
CA VAL A 203 7.42 -0.19 -11.78
C VAL A 203 7.63 0.06 -10.29
N VAL A 204 6.55 0.38 -9.58
CA VAL A 204 6.58 0.59 -8.13
C VAL A 204 6.84 -0.74 -7.42
N ILE A 205 7.81 -0.72 -6.51
CA ILE A 205 8.11 -1.87 -5.65
C ILE A 205 7.35 -1.71 -4.35
N ASP A 206 6.61 -2.75 -3.99
CA ASP A 206 5.87 -2.84 -2.74
C ASP A 206 6.59 -3.80 -1.78
N LEU A 207 6.91 -3.30 -0.59
CA LEU A 207 7.64 -4.00 0.46
C LEU A 207 6.73 -4.62 1.53
N ALA A 208 5.41 -4.56 1.35
CA ALA A 208 4.48 -5.24 2.26
C ALA A 208 4.88 -6.72 2.40
N HIS A 209 4.67 -7.29 3.58
CA HIS A 209 5.08 -8.64 3.97
C HIS A 209 6.59 -8.90 4.17
N ALA A 210 7.48 -8.01 3.71
CA ALA A 210 8.93 -8.19 3.88
C ALA A 210 9.36 -8.08 5.36
N THR A 211 10.41 -8.80 5.77
CA THR A 211 11.04 -8.61 7.08
C THR A 211 11.70 -7.25 7.19
N ASP A 212 11.89 -6.73 8.40
CA ASP A 212 12.58 -5.45 8.61
C ASP A 212 13.98 -5.43 8.00
N GLN A 213 14.69 -6.56 8.04
CA GLN A 213 16.01 -6.69 7.42
C GLN A 213 15.92 -6.62 5.88
N ALA A 214 14.95 -7.31 5.28
CA ALA A 214 14.75 -7.25 3.83
C ALA A 214 14.39 -5.83 3.36
N VAL A 215 13.53 -5.12 4.13
CA VAL A 215 13.18 -3.72 3.86
C VAL A 215 14.40 -2.81 3.89
N ALA A 216 15.22 -2.89 4.96
CA ALA A 216 16.42 -2.07 5.05
C ALA A 216 17.35 -2.27 3.86
N GLN A 217 17.60 -3.55 3.48
CA GLN A 217 18.44 -3.90 2.35
C GLN A 217 17.82 -3.47 0.99
N ALA A 218 16.49 -3.59 0.83
CA ALA A 218 15.81 -3.14 -0.38
C ALA A 218 15.92 -1.62 -0.55
N LEU A 219 15.76 -0.87 0.54
CA LEU A 219 15.92 0.58 0.55
C LEU A 219 17.35 1.02 0.18
N GLU A 220 18.38 0.24 0.49
CA GLU A 220 19.75 0.51 0.07
C GLU A 220 19.95 0.33 -1.43
N VAL A 221 19.26 -0.64 -2.04
CA VAL A 221 19.40 -1.03 -3.45
C VAL A 221 18.64 -0.10 -4.38
N SER A 222 17.40 0.25 -4.02
CA SER A 222 16.54 1.02 -4.92
C SER A 222 17.02 2.45 -5.13
N LYS A 223 16.97 2.90 -6.38
CA LYS A 223 17.20 4.29 -6.78
C LYS A 223 15.89 5.08 -6.91
N GLN A 224 14.75 4.41 -6.87
CA GLN A 224 13.42 4.96 -6.93
C GLN A 224 12.72 4.86 -5.59
N PRO A 225 11.78 5.76 -5.26
CA PRO A 225 10.97 5.62 -4.06
C PRO A 225 10.15 4.34 -4.10
N MET A 226 9.98 3.73 -2.93
CA MET A 226 9.24 2.48 -2.76
C MET A 226 7.96 2.68 -1.96
N LEU A 227 7.10 1.68 -2.01
CA LEU A 227 5.84 1.60 -1.30
C LEU A 227 5.90 0.51 -0.22
N TRP A 228 5.26 0.75 0.90
CA TRP A 228 4.70 -0.27 1.76
C TRP A 228 3.19 -0.11 1.73
N SER A 229 2.51 -0.93 0.96
CA SER A 229 1.16 -0.64 0.48
C SER A 229 0.07 -0.72 1.54
N HIS A 230 0.20 -1.62 2.51
CA HIS A 230 -0.78 -1.80 3.60
C HIS A 230 -0.08 -2.24 4.88
N SER A 231 -0.22 -1.45 5.95
CA SER A 231 0.51 -1.67 7.21
C SER A 231 -0.04 -0.83 8.36
N ALA A 232 0.39 -1.18 9.57
CA ALA A 232 0.48 -0.27 10.70
C ALA A 232 1.95 0.06 10.97
N ILE A 233 2.22 1.12 11.72
CA ILE A 233 3.58 1.48 12.14
C ILE A 233 3.81 0.97 13.55
N SER A 234 4.85 0.15 13.74
CA SER A 234 5.28 -0.36 15.04
C SER A 234 6.49 0.41 15.55
N ARG A 235 6.46 0.83 16.82
CA ARG A 235 7.64 1.42 17.47
C ARG A 235 8.69 0.39 17.85
N GLN A 236 8.34 -0.89 17.81
CA GLN A 236 9.25 -2.01 18.04
C GLN A 236 9.68 -2.62 16.71
N MET A 237 10.88 -3.19 16.68
CA MET A 237 11.30 -4.04 15.56
C MET A 237 10.35 -5.22 15.45
N THR A 238 9.90 -5.47 14.24
CA THR A 238 8.97 -6.55 13.95
C THR A 238 9.71 -7.68 13.26
N ASP A 239 9.82 -8.82 13.94
CA ASP A 239 10.40 -10.03 13.37
C ASP A 239 9.34 -11.15 13.30
N TRP A 240 9.69 -12.26 12.64
CA TRP A 240 8.82 -13.43 12.52
C TRP A 240 8.43 -14.06 13.88
N ARG A 241 9.15 -13.77 14.96
CA ARG A 241 8.86 -14.21 16.33
C ARG A 241 7.79 -13.35 17.01
N SER A 242 7.59 -12.15 16.53
CA SER A 242 6.60 -11.19 17.04
C SER A 242 5.18 -11.60 16.62
N ARG A 243 4.79 -12.87 16.87
CA ARG A 243 3.53 -13.47 16.40
C ARG A 243 2.25 -12.80 16.94
N ASN A 244 2.37 -11.86 17.88
CA ASN A 244 1.24 -11.19 18.49
C ASN A 244 1.11 -9.76 17.93
N ASN A 245 0.10 -9.51 17.13
CA ASN A 245 -0.43 -8.20 16.68
C ASN A 245 0.44 -7.32 15.77
N HIS A 246 1.68 -7.70 15.41
CA HIS A 246 2.56 -6.84 14.61
C HIS A 246 3.03 -7.48 13.29
N ILE A 247 2.46 -8.62 12.90
CA ILE A 247 2.89 -9.38 11.71
C ILE A 247 2.90 -8.53 10.44
N MET A 248 1.95 -7.58 10.34
CA MET A 248 1.79 -6.71 9.17
C MET A 248 2.25 -5.26 9.43
N SER A 249 3.06 -5.02 10.48
CA SER A 249 3.50 -3.68 10.82
C SER A 249 4.92 -3.41 10.31
N VAL A 250 5.15 -2.26 9.69
CA VAL A 250 6.51 -1.77 9.42
C VAL A 250 7.08 -1.15 10.69
N SER A 251 8.37 -1.36 10.97
CA SER A 251 9.03 -0.67 12.08
C SER A 251 9.14 0.83 11.78
N LEU A 252 8.97 1.67 12.82
CA LEU A 252 9.10 3.12 12.68
C LEU A 252 10.47 3.52 12.10
N ALA A 253 11.52 2.77 12.44
CA ALA A 253 12.86 3.00 11.88
C ALA A 253 12.87 2.86 10.35
N ASN A 254 12.36 1.74 9.83
CA ASN A 254 12.28 1.52 8.39
C ASN A 254 11.29 2.46 7.71
N ALA A 255 10.15 2.77 8.36
CA ALA A 255 9.20 3.75 7.84
C ALA A 255 9.84 5.14 7.65
N LYS A 256 10.67 5.58 8.60
CA LYS A 256 11.43 6.84 8.48
C LYS A 256 12.44 6.81 7.33
N VAL A 257 13.19 5.73 7.17
CA VAL A 257 14.14 5.60 6.05
C VAL A 257 13.41 5.58 4.71
N LEU A 258 12.27 4.86 4.63
CA LEU A 258 11.43 4.83 3.43
C LEU A 258 10.91 6.23 3.09
N ALA A 259 10.41 6.97 4.08
CA ALA A 259 9.95 8.35 3.91
C ALA A 259 11.10 9.29 3.43
N GLN A 260 12.29 9.22 4.06
CA GLN A 260 13.47 10.00 3.67
C GLN A 260 13.90 9.76 2.21
N ARG A 261 13.57 8.58 1.67
CA ARG A 261 13.82 8.22 0.25
C ARG A 261 12.62 8.54 -0.67
N GLY A 262 11.67 9.34 -0.21
CA GLY A 262 10.49 9.75 -0.99
C GLY A 262 9.39 8.70 -1.07
N GLY A 263 9.54 7.58 -0.35
CA GLY A 263 8.58 6.48 -0.36
C GLY A 263 7.28 6.76 0.39
N LEU A 264 6.39 5.78 0.43
CA LEU A 264 5.02 5.92 0.91
C LEU A 264 4.60 4.73 1.78
N ILE A 265 3.91 5.01 2.88
CA ILE A 265 3.28 4.02 3.75
C ILE A 265 1.76 4.09 3.57
N GLY A 266 1.16 3.02 3.06
CA GLY A 266 -0.28 2.80 3.08
C GLY A 266 -0.72 2.30 4.45
N MET A 267 -1.52 3.10 5.15
CA MET A 267 -2.03 2.73 6.47
C MET A 267 -3.23 1.79 6.33
N TRP A 268 -3.17 0.66 7.02
CA TRP A 268 -4.13 -0.44 6.93
C TRP A 268 -5.26 -0.30 7.96
N PRO A 269 -6.52 -0.05 7.55
CA PRO A 269 -7.67 0.10 8.44
C PRO A 269 -8.18 -1.26 8.95
N SER A 270 -7.33 -1.97 9.66
CA SER A 270 -7.58 -3.31 10.17
C SER A 270 -8.03 -3.28 11.64
N ARG A 271 -9.02 -4.10 12.00
CA ARG A 271 -9.43 -4.30 13.40
C ARG A 271 -8.37 -5.00 14.26
N PHE A 272 -7.33 -5.55 13.65
CA PHE A 272 -6.16 -6.02 14.40
C PHE A 272 -5.38 -4.87 15.03
N ASN A 273 -5.37 -3.69 14.38
CA ASN A 273 -4.58 -2.53 14.80
C ASN A 273 -5.43 -1.43 15.45
N PHE A 274 -6.69 -1.26 15.04
CA PHE A 274 -7.52 -0.15 15.45
C PHE A 274 -8.91 -0.62 15.85
N LYS A 275 -9.42 -0.09 16.96
CA LYS A 275 -10.75 -0.43 17.47
C LYS A 275 -11.88 0.17 16.64
N ASP A 276 -11.67 1.35 16.07
CA ASP A 276 -12.65 2.13 15.30
C ASP A 276 -11.98 3.15 14.37
N SER A 277 -12.77 3.80 13.51
CA SER A 277 -12.29 4.81 12.54
C SER A 277 -11.65 6.02 13.24
N ARG A 278 -12.04 6.34 14.48
CA ARG A 278 -11.44 7.44 15.25
C ARG A 278 -10.00 7.10 15.65
N ALA A 279 -9.78 5.87 16.08
CA ALA A 279 -8.43 5.37 16.39
C ALA A 279 -7.55 5.31 15.14
N TYR A 280 -8.13 4.91 14.00
CA TYR A 280 -7.43 4.89 12.71
C TYR A 280 -7.03 6.30 12.27
N VAL A 281 -7.94 7.30 12.32
CA VAL A 281 -7.62 8.69 11.99
C VAL A 281 -6.57 9.28 12.94
N ALA A 282 -6.60 8.93 14.22
CA ALA A 282 -5.54 9.35 15.16
C ALA A 282 -4.18 8.78 14.75
N ALA A 283 -4.13 7.49 14.36
CA ALA A 283 -2.90 6.84 13.88
C ALA A 283 -2.39 7.43 12.56
N LEU A 284 -3.28 7.85 11.63
CA LEU A 284 -2.90 8.61 10.45
C LEU A 284 -2.21 9.93 10.83
N GLY A 285 -2.76 10.66 11.79
CA GLY A 285 -2.16 11.88 12.30
C GLY A 285 -0.79 11.66 12.97
N GLU A 286 -0.64 10.58 13.75
CA GLU A 286 0.66 10.19 14.32
C GLU A 286 1.67 9.82 13.23
N ALA A 287 1.24 9.06 12.21
CA ALA A 287 2.09 8.70 11.07
C ALA A 287 2.57 9.96 10.32
N VAL A 288 1.68 10.92 10.06
CA VAL A 288 2.02 12.22 9.46
C VAL A 288 3.03 12.99 10.32
N ALA A 289 2.84 13.01 11.63
CA ALA A 289 3.77 13.69 12.55
C ALA A 289 5.17 13.06 12.59
N GLU A 290 5.27 11.73 12.43
CA GLU A 290 6.54 11.00 12.47
C GLU A 290 7.27 10.97 11.11
N LEU A 291 6.53 10.94 9.99
CA LEU A 291 7.07 10.71 8.65
C LEU A 291 6.98 11.93 7.74
N GLY A 292 6.11 12.89 8.04
CA GLY A 292 5.72 13.96 7.15
C GLY A 292 4.46 13.63 6.33
N GLU A 293 3.71 14.65 5.96
CA GLU A 293 2.42 14.52 5.26
C GLU A 293 2.51 13.93 3.85
N ASP A 294 3.70 13.96 3.24
CA ASP A 294 3.96 13.44 1.89
C ASP A 294 4.18 11.91 1.86
N HIS A 295 4.24 11.24 3.02
CA HIS A 295 4.69 9.85 3.13
C HIS A 295 3.64 8.90 3.70
N VAL A 296 2.39 9.35 3.85
CA VAL A 296 1.27 8.57 4.39
C VAL A 296 0.14 8.51 3.38
N ALA A 297 -0.48 7.35 3.22
CA ALA A 297 -1.62 7.11 2.33
C ALA A 297 -2.61 6.10 2.93
N PHE A 298 -3.73 5.89 2.26
CA PHE A 298 -4.61 4.76 2.50
C PHE A 298 -4.08 3.50 1.79
N GLY A 299 -4.08 2.38 2.52
CA GLY A 299 -3.81 1.05 1.99
C GLY A 299 -4.80 0.09 2.60
N THR A 300 -5.98 -0.04 1.95
CA THR A 300 -7.15 -0.63 2.63
C THR A 300 -7.09 -2.13 2.75
N ASP A 301 -6.39 -2.81 1.86
CA ASP A 301 -6.49 -4.27 1.71
C ASP A 301 -7.96 -4.71 1.56
N MET A 302 -8.75 -3.91 0.83
CA MET A 302 -10.19 -4.10 0.67
C MET A 302 -10.46 -5.51 0.15
N GLN A 303 -11.34 -6.23 0.85
CA GLN A 303 -11.68 -7.64 0.61
C GLN A 303 -10.57 -8.67 0.87
N GLY A 304 -9.35 -8.28 1.20
CA GLY A 304 -8.28 -9.21 1.63
C GLY A 304 -8.55 -9.80 3.02
N LEU A 305 -9.11 -9.00 3.94
CA LEU A 305 -9.48 -9.46 5.27
C LEU A 305 -10.87 -10.12 5.31
N ALA A 306 -11.05 -11.02 6.28
CA ALA A 306 -12.38 -11.47 6.65
C ALA A 306 -13.23 -10.29 7.17
N PRO A 307 -14.58 -10.28 6.98
CA PRO A 307 -15.44 -9.16 7.41
C PRO A 307 -15.26 -8.76 8.87
N ALA A 308 -15.03 -9.74 9.77
CA ALA A 308 -14.80 -9.48 11.19
C ALA A 308 -13.54 -8.66 11.49
N HIS A 309 -12.57 -8.62 10.58
CA HIS A 309 -11.26 -8.00 10.76
C HIS A 309 -11.06 -6.73 9.94
N THR A 310 -11.94 -6.44 9.00
CA THR A 310 -11.91 -5.17 8.27
C THR A 310 -12.68 -4.08 9.02
N MET A 311 -12.20 -2.84 8.92
CA MET A 311 -12.94 -1.66 9.39
C MET A 311 -13.79 -1.04 8.29
N MET A 312 -13.51 -1.39 7.03
CA MET A 312 -14.19 -0.89 5.84
C MET A 312 -14.73 -2.07 5.04
N GLU A 313 -16.04 -2.18 4.94
CA GLU A 313 -16.68 -3.24 4.15
C GLU A 313 -16.91 -2.81 2.69
N ALA A 314 -16.92 -1.50 2.44
CA ALA A 314 -17.08 -0.88 1.13
C ALA A 314 -16.19 0.36 0.99
N TYR A 315 -15.95 0.81 -0.23
CA TYR A 315 -15.13 1.99 -0.53
C TYR A 315 -15.71 3.30 -0.01
N SER A 316 -17.01 3.39 0.26
CA SER A 316 -17.62 4.52 0.97
C SER A 316 -16.97 4.81 2.33
N GLY A 317 -16.44 3.78 3.00
CA GLY A 317 -15.68 3.93 4.26
C GLY A 317 -14.43 4.82 4.13
N MET A 318 -13.79 4.86 2.96
CA MET A 318 -12.66 5.79 2.72
C MET A 318 -13.14 7.23 2.75
N ARG A 319 -14.30 7.54 2.15
CA ARG A 319 -14.94 8.85 2.17
C ARG A 319 -15.32 9.27 3.60
N GLU A 320 -15.81 8.31 4.39
CA GLU A 320 -16.13 8.55 5.80
C GLU A 320 -14.88 8.91 6.62
N VAL A 321 -13.74 8.24 6.35
CA VAL A 321 -12.45 8.57 6.99
C VAL A 321 -12.00 9.97 6.58
N VAL A 322 -12.10 10.35 5.31
CA VAL A 322 -11.79 11.72 4.85
C VAL A 322 -12.65 12.75 5.58
N ASN A 323 -13.97 12.54 5.68
CA ASN A 323 -14.87 13.40 6.45
C ASN A 323 -14.44 13.52 7.92
N LEU A 324 -14.07 12.40 8.52
CA LEU A 324 -13.62 12.37 9.91
C LEU A 324 -12.29 13.12 10.10
N MET A 325 -11.34 13.01 9.15
CA MET A 325 -10.09 13.80 9.18
C MET A 325 -10.38 15.30 9.14
N LEU A 326 -11.23 15.75 8.23
CA LEU A 326 -11.65 17.16 8.12
C LEU A 326 -12.35 17.64 9.40
N SER A 327 -13.25 16.85 9.98
CA SER A 327 -13.97 17.19 11.22
C SER A 327 -13.07 17.28 12.44
N ARG A 328 -11.85 16.73 12.37
CA ARG A 328 -10.83 16.81 13.43
C ARG A 328 -9.83 17.93 13.21
N ASN A 329 -10.12 18.85 12.30
CA ASN A 329 -9.27 20.00 11.97
C ASN A 329 -7.87 19.60 11.48
N ILE A 330 -7.72 18.41 10.87
CA ILE A 330 -6.50 18.10 10.10
C ILE A 330 -6.50 19.05 8.90
N PRO A 331 -5.39 19.74 8.61
CA PRO A 331 -5.33 20.65 7.47
C PRO A 331 -5.78 19.99 6.17
N GLU A 332 -6.59 20.69 5.39
CA GLU A 332 -7.13 20.15 4.13
C GLU A 332 -6.02 19.68 3.18
N THR A 333 -4.91 20.41 3.10
CA THR A 333 -3.73 20.03 2.32
C THR A 333 -3.19 18.66 2.74
N THR A 334 -3.07 18.41 4.04
CA THR A 334 -2.66 17.11 4.58
C THR A 334 -3.69 16.02 4.26
N VAL A 335 -5.00 16.35 4.39
CA VAL A 335 -6.06 15.39 4.04
C VAL A 335 -6.01 15.00 2.58
N ARG A 336 -5.84 15.96 1.65
CA ARG A 336 -5.70 15.69 0.20
C ARG A 336 -4.51 14.77 -0.11
N LYS A 337 -3.37 15.05 0.49
CA LYS A 337 -2.15 14.26 0.34
C LYS A 337 -2.37 12.81 0.80
N VAL A 338 -2.83 12.64 2.03
CA VAL A 338 -3.07 11.32 2.63
C VAL A 338 -4.19 10.56 1.92
N ALA A 339 -5.26 11.25 1.51
CA ALA A 339 -6.40 10.63 0.85
C ALA A 339 -6.05 10.07 -0.54
N GLY A 340 -5.08 10.69 -1.26
CA GLY A 340 -4.80 10.18 -2.60
C GLY A 340 -3.59 10.76 -3.32
N GLU A 341 -3.29 12.06 -3.15
CA GLU A 341 -2.28 12.75 -3.95
C GLU A 341 -0.88 12.14 -3.77
N ASN A 342 -0.56 11.60 -2.57
CA ASN A 342 0.72 10.96 -2.31
C ASN A 342 0.94 9.69 -3.13
N TYR A 343 -0.09 8.86 -3.31
CA TYR A 343 0.04 7.69 -4.16
C TYR A 343 0.17 8.05 -5.64
N ALA A 344 -0.60 9.04 -6.09
CA ALA A 344 -0.46 9.57 -7.44
C ALA A 344 0.96 10.13 -7.69
N ARG A 345 1.50 10.89 -6.72
CA ARG A 345 2.88 11.40 -6.76
C ARG A 345 3.90 10.27 -6.88
N LEU A 346 3.78 9.22 -6.03
CA LEU A 346 4.69 8.07 -6.04
C LEU A 346 4.71 7.39 -7.42
N LEU A 347 3.53 7.05 -7.94
CA LEU A 347 3.39 6.42 -9.26
C LEU A 347 4.06 7.26 -10.37
N LYS A 348 3.74 8.56 -10.42
CA LYS A 348 4.32 9.47 -11.40
C LYS A 348 5.83 9.54 -11.29
N THR A 349 6.36 9.69 -10.06
CA THR A 349 7.81 9.78 -9.82
C THR A 349 8.52 8.53 -10.34
N VAL A 350 8.01 7.34 -9.99
CA VAL A 350 8.63 6.07 -10.41
C VAL A 350 8.53 5.86 -11.92
N MET A 351 7.38 6.15 -12.53
CA MET A 351 7.19 5.99 -13.98
C MET A 351 8.04 6.97 -14.79
N GLN A 352 8.24 8.21 -14.32
CA GLN A 352 9.09 9.22 -14.96
C GLN A 352 10.58 8.97 -14.75
N GLY A 353 10.94 8.29 -13.65
CA GLY A 353 12.32 7.87 -13.36
C GLY A 353 12.80 6.65 -14.15
N ARG A 354 11.99 6.12 -15.05
CA ARG A 354 12.29 5.02 -15.95
C ARG A 354 13.54 5.34 -16.84
N THR A 355 14.44 4.34 -16.99
CA THR A 355 15.72 4.46 -17.70
C THR A 355 15.85 3.40 -18.79
N LEU A 356 14.85 3.28 -19.65
CA LEU A 356 14.91 2.38 -20.84
C LEU A 356 15.69 3.04 -21.97
#